data_b4794a02d8babf28e1b4a1b7ef91256d
#
_entry.id   b4794a02d8babf28e1b4a1b7ef91256d
#
_cell.length_a   1.000
_cell.length_b   1.000
_cell.length_c   1.000
_cell.angle_alpha   90.00
_cell.angle_beta   90.00
_cell.angle_gamma   90.00
#
_symmetry.space_group_name_H-M   'P 1'
#
loop_
_entity.id
_entity.type
_entity.pdbx_description
1 polymer ?
#
loop_
_entity_poly.entity_id
_entity_poly.type
_entity_poly.pdbx_seq_one_letter_code
_entity_poly.pdbx_strand_id
1 'polypeptide(L)'
;MLLGIPSDRRFLRAARRQLGHLFHYLPRQDALHKRRARLAETIEWLVGVFAAQSPGAGDDLLLLDSTPVECGRSLETARRSQLAEICGYSYSQSHSRWFWGVRLHLACAPDGTPRAVALASADRPEREVALSLLPRALRGGETIVCDRGYAGREFAQAVAALGATVLRPPRRAEPERGPHLAPIRQRIESVFFTCKDLLSLERHGARTPRNLLARIAVRLLALAACISLNHQLGRPSRAIVDYTA
;
A
#
# COMPACT_ATOMS: atom_id res chain seq x y z
N MET A 1 14.02 4.57 -1.81
CA MET A 1 12.81 4.63 -2.59
C MET A 1 12.63 6.01 -3.18
N LEU A 2 12.53 7.07 -2.39
CA LEU A 2 12.37 8.44 -2.93
C LEU A 2 13.44 8.85 -3.94
N LEU A 3 14.67 8.44 -3.77
CA LEU A 3 15.76 8.71 -4.74
C LEU A 3 15.67 7.88 -6.03
N GLY A 4 14.58 7.18 -6.31
CA GLY A 4 14.44 6.35 -7.51
C GLY A 4 15.39 5.14 -7.60
N ILE A 5 16.05 4.75 -6.52
CA ILE A 5 17.03 3.67 -6.50
C ILE A 5 16.45 2.43 -5.78
N PRO A 6 15.77 1.51 -6.49
CA PRO A 6 15.14 0.34 -5.88
C PRO A 6 16.14 -0.76 -5.48
N SER A 7 17.32 -0.77 -6.08
CA SER A 7 18.36 -1.76 -5.79
C SER A 7 19.15 -1.41 -4.54
N ASP A 8 19.16 -2.26 -3.51
CA ASP A 8 19.93 -2.08 -2.27
C ASP A 8 21.44 -1.85 -2.55
N ARG A 9 21.99 -2.58 -3.53
CA ARG A 9 23.41 -2.43 -3.91
C ARG A 9 23.70 -1.07 -4.52
N ARG A 10 22.82 -0.60 -5.44
CA ARG A 10 22.96 0.72 -6.05
C ARG A 10 22.73 1.82 -5.01
N PHE A 11 21.70 1.66 -4.16
CA PHE A 11 21.42 2.61 -3.07
C PHE A 11 22.63 2.76 -2.12
N LEU A 12 23.23 1.67 -1.64
CA LEU A 12 24.40 1.75 -0.76
C LEU A 12 25.61 2.39 -1.43
N ARG A 13 25.78 2.21 -2.74
CA ARG A 13 26.82 2.89 -3.51
C ARG A 13 26.58 4.39 -3.57
N ALA A 14 25.36 4.81 -3.89
CA ALA A 14 24.96 6.21 -3.90
C ALA A 14 25.05 6.83 -2.49
N ALA A 15 24.54 6.13 -1.48
CA ALA A 15 24.58 6.59 -0.08
C ALA A 15 26.01 6.83 0.42
N ARG A 16 26.97 5.97 0.06
CA ARG A 16 28.38 6.20 0.43
C ARG A 16 28.98 7.45 -0.21
N ARG A 17 28.53 7.79 -1.42
CA ARG A 17 29.04 8.97 -2.14
C ARG A 17 28.37 10.26 -1.67
N GLN A 18 27.05 10.24 -1.49
CA GLN A 18 26.25 11.44 -1.29
C GLN A 18 25.89 11.68 0.19
N LEU A 19 25.72 10.62 0.98
CA LEU A 19 25.22 10.68 2.35
C LEU A 19 26.25 10.17 3.38
N GLY A 20 27.44 9.74 2.93
CA GLY A 20 28.44 9.16 3.81
C GLY A 20 28.84 10.06 4.96
N HIS A 21 28.85 11.38 4.73
CA HIS A 21 29.17 12.38 5.74
C HIS A 21 28.11 12.52 6.86
N LEU A 22 26.89 12.01 6.62
CA LEU A 22 25.80 12.05 7.61
C LEU A 22 25.79 10.84 8.55
N PHE A 23 26.60 9.81 8.26
CA PHE A 23 26.55 8.56 9.00
C PHE A 23 27.94 8.07 9.35
N HIS A 24 28.21 7.79 10.63
CA HIS A 24 29.46 7.18 11.06
C HIS A 24 29.70 5.81 10.43
N TYR A 25 28.63 5.10 10.10
CA TYR A 25 28.70 3.77 9.51
C TYR A 25 27.54 3.50 8.54
N LEU A 26 27.89 3.09 7.35
CA LEU A 26 26.94 2.55 6.37
C LEU A 26 27.13 1.04 6.24
N PRO A 27 26.08 0.24 6.46
CA PRO A 27 26.18 -1.22 6.47
C PRO A 27 26.53 -1.78 5.10
N ARG A 28 26.99 -3.04 5.06
CA ARG A 28 27.03 -3.84 3.82
C ARG A 28 25.60 -4.28 3.43
N GLN A 29 25.45 -4.77 2.21
CA GLN A 29 24.14 -5.13 1.65
C GLN A 29 23.39 -6.18 2.47
N ASP A 30 24.09 -7.23 2.91
CA ASP A 30 23.52 -8.29 3.76
C ASP A 30 23.08 -7.76 5.14
N ALA A 31 23.89 -6.90 5.75
CA ALA A 31 23.56 -6.27 7.02
C ALA A 31 22.37 -5.29 6.89
N LEU A 32 22.29 -4.51 5.80
CA LEU A 32 21.15 -3.65 5.52
C LEU A 32 19.87 -4.49 5.36
N HIS A 33 19.96 -5.60 4.63
CA HIS A 33 18.84 -6.51 4.42
C HIS A 33 18.33 -7.12 5.74
N LYS A 34 19.24 -7.62 6.58
CA LYS A 34 18.90 -8.16 7.91
C LYS A 34 18.31 -7.09 8.84
N ARG A 35 18.90 -5.88 8.86
CA ARG A 35 18.38 -4.76 9.67
C ARG A 35 16.97 -4.36 9.24
N ARG A 36 16.73 -4.19 7.94
CA ARG A 36 15.39 -3.86 7.43
C ARG A 36 14.35 -4.91 7.81
N ALA A 37 14.67 -6.19 7.70
CA ALA A 37 13.77 -7.26 8.11
C ALA A 37 13.48 -7.24 9.63
N ARG A 38 14.46 -6.89 10.46
CA ARG A 38 14.27 -6.75 11.92
C ARG A 38 13.40 -5.55 12.28
N LEU A 39 13.49 -4.48 11.50
CA LEU A 39 12.79 -3.22 11.72
C LEU A 39 11.44 -3.14 10.99
N ALA A 40 10.90 -4.25 10.49
CA ALA A 40 9.66 -4.24 9.70
C ALA A 40 8.51 -3.55 10.45
N GLU A 41 8.28 -3.89 11.70
CA GLU A 41 7.25 -3.28 12.56
C GLU A 41 7.53 -1.80 12.85
N THR A 42 8.78 -1.44 13.11
CA THR A 42 9.18 -0.04 13.29
C THR A 42 8.94 0.78 12.02
N ILE A 43 9.22 0.19 10.85
CA ILE A 43 8.97 0.84 9.56
C ILE A 43 7.47 1.03 9.34
N GLU A 44 6.65 0.03 9.69
CA GLU A 44 5.19 0.14 9.63
C GLU A 44 4.66 1.21 10.60
N TRP A 45 5.16 1.25 11.82
CA TRP A 45 4.83 2.30 12.78
C TRP A 45 5.18 3.70 12.25
N LEU A 46 6.35 3.87 11.61
CA LEU A 46 6.75 5.14 11.00
C LEU A 46 5.81 5.57 9.86
N VAL A 47 5.19 4.64 9.14
CA VAL A 47 4.15 4.99 8.16
C VAL A 47 3.01 5.76 8.86
N GLY A 48 2.56 5.27 10.00
CA GLY A 48 1.54 5.95 10.81
C GLY A 48 1.98 7.32 11.33
N VAL A 49 3.24 7.45 11.76
CA VAL A 49 3.80 8.73 12.23
C VAL A 49 3.78 9.79 11.12
N PHE A 50 4.25 9.48 9.93
CA PHE A 50 4.23 10.42 8.80
C PHE A 50 2.79 10.66 8.28
N ALA A 51 1.96 9.63 8.28
CA ALA A 51 0.55 9.78 7.92
C ALA A 51 -0.17 10.75 8.87
N ALA A 52 0.08 10.68 10.17
CA ALA A 52 -0.50 11.59 11.16
C ALA A 52 -0.07 13.06 10.96
N GLN A 53 1.06 13.30 10.31
CA GLN A 53 1.57 14.64 9.98
C GLN A 53 1.14 15.12 8.59
N SER A 54 0.35 14.35 7.87
CA SER A 54 -0.11 14.63 6.51
C SER A 54 -1.51 15.27 6.51
N PRO A 55 -1.88 16.03 5.46
CA PRO A 55 -3.19 16.69 5.38
C PRO A 55 -4.35 15.70 5.51
N GLY A 56 -4.24 14.55 4.86
CA GLY A 56 -5.27 13.52 4.88
C GLY A 56 -5.44 12.77 6.21
N ALA A 57 -4.65 13.10 7.25
CA ALA A 57 -4.80 12.48 8.57
C ALA A 57 -6.18 12.73 9.18
N GLY A 58 -6.73 13.92 8.96
CA GLY A 58 -8.02 14.36 9.47
C GLY A 58 -9.20 14.21 8.51
N ASP A 59 -8.99 13.65 7.31
CA ASP A 59 -10.03 13.56 6.28
C ASP A 59 -11.11 12.55 6.66
N ASP A 60 -12.38 12.94 6.50
CA ASP A 60 -13.54 12.07 6.73
C ASP A 60 -13.90 11.22 5.50
N LEU A 61 -13.23 11.44 4.38
CA LEU A 61 -13.35 10.62 3.20
C LEU A 61 -12.18 9.62 3.12
N LEU A 62 -12.50 8.34 3.06
CA LEU A 62 -11.52 7.28 2.88
C LEU A 62 -11.74 6.56 1.55
N LEU A 63 -10.66 6.23 0.89
CA LEU A 63 -10.62 5.38 -0.28
C LEU A 63 -10.14 4.01 0.15
N LEU A 64 -10.86 2.95 -0.22
CA LEU A 64 -10.53 1.57 0.11
C LEU A 64 -10.43 0.74 -1.16
N ASP A 65 -9.29 0.12 -1.37
CA ASP A 65 -9.08 -0.79 -2.50
C ASP A 65 -7.90 -1.72 -2.26
N SER A 66 -7.69 -2.70 -3.13
CA SER A 66 -6.56 -3.62 -3.09
C SER A 66 -5.81 -3.67 -4.42
N THR A 67 -4.52 -3.97 -4.36
CA THR A 67 -3.71 -4.17 -5.56
C THR A 67 -2.89 -5.45 -5.46
N PRO A 68 -2.76 -6.22 -6.57
CA PRO A 68 -1.88 -7.39 -6.61
C PRO A 68 -0.41 -7.03 -6.35
N VAL A 69 0.27 -7.87 -5.59
CA VAL A 69 1.72 -7.89 -5.43
C VAL A 69 2.21 -9.28 -5.81
N GLU A 70 2.62 -9.41 -7.05
CA GLU A 70 3.03 -10.68 -7.63
C GLU A 70 4.35 -11.16 -7.02
N CYS A 71 4.39 -12.40 -6.52
CA CYS A 71 5.57 -13.05 -5.95
C CYS A 71 6.14 -14.15 -6.86
N GLY A 72 5.38 -14.61 -7.83
CA GLY A 72 5.77 -15.60 -8.81
C GLY A 72 4.67 -15.89 -9.82
N ARG A 73 5.00 -16.69 -10.84
CA ARG A 73 4.08 -17.03 -11.92
C ARG A 73 3.88 -18.53 -12.08
N SER A 74 4.94 -19.32 -11.91
CA SER A 74 4.88 -20.76 -12.11
C SER A 74 4.49 -21.51 -10.86
N LEU A 75 3.78 -22.64 -11.02
CA LEU A 75 3.45 -23.56 -9.94
C LEU A 75 4.71 -24.09 -9.23
N GLU A 76 5.77 -24.30 -9.98
CA GLU A 76 7.04 -24.77 -9.45
C GLU A 76 7.68 -23.72 -8.52
N THR A 77 7.66 -22.46 -8.92
CA THR A 77 8.11 -21.35 -8.06
C THR A 77 7.28 -21.27 -6.78
N ALA A 78 5.96 -21.38 -6.89
CA ALA A 78 5.05 -21.32 -5.74
C ALA A 78 5.35 -22.46 -4.73
N ARG A 79 5.51 -23.71 -5.22
CA ARG A 79 5.77 -24.88 -4.37
C ARG A 79 7.10 -24.80 -3.62
N ARG A 80 8.16 -24.24 -4.22
CA ARG A 80 9.51 -24.15 -3.64
C ARG A 80 9.79 -22.88 -2.88
N SER A 81 8.88 -21.91 -2.95
CA SER A 81 9.08 -20.60 -2.33
C SER A 81 8.81 -20.63 -0.83
N GLN A 82 9.65 -19.96 -0.06
CA GLN A 82 9.36 -19.69 1.35
C GLN A 82 8.16 -18.72 1.53
N LEU A 83 7.68 -18.11 0.45
CA LEU A 83 6.49 -17.27 0.45
C LEU A 83 5.19 -18.08 0.36
N ALA A 84 5.27 -19.41 0.17
CA ALA A 84 4.09 -20.28 0.06
C ALA A 84 3.15 -20.19 1.28
N GLU A 85 3.71 -19.90 2.45
CA GLU A 85 2.97 -19.72 3.70
C GLU A 85 1.95 -18.56 3.65
N ILE A 86 2.27 -17.50 2.90
CA ILE A 86 1.48 -16.25 2.89
C ILE A 86 0.92 -15.87 1.52
N CYS A 87 1.27 -16.61 0.46
CA CYS A 87 0.87 -16.32 -0.91
C CYS A 87 -0.16 -17.31 -1.42
N GLY A 88 -1.11 -16.83 -2.21
CA GLY A 88 -2.11 -17.64 -2.90
C GLY A 88 -2.22 -17.29 -4.39
N TYR A 89 -2.98 -18.10 -5.13
CA TYR A 89 -3.34 -17.82 -6.52
C TYR A 89 -4.61 -17.00 -6.61
N SER A 90 -4.60 -16.00 -7.48
CA SER A 90 -5.78 -15.20 -7.79
C SER A 90 -5.75 -14.72 -9.23
N TYR A 91 -6.91 -14.40 -9.77
CA TYR A 91 -7.05 -13.80 -11.08
C TYR A 91 -7.09 -12.29 -10.99
N SER A 92 -6.23 -11.61 -11.72
CA SER A 92 -6.25 -10.16 -11.85
C SER A 92 -7.10 -9.76 -13.05
N GLN A 93 -8.29 -9.21 -12.81
CA GLN A 93 -9.18 -8.75 -13.88
C GLN A 93 -8.56 -7.62 -14.71
N SER A 94 -7.89 -6.66 -14.06
CA SER A 94 -7.24 -5.53 -14.71
C SER A 94 -6.12 -5.92 -15.66
N HIS A 95 -5.48 -7.08 -15.42
CA HIS A 95 -4.39 -7.60 -16.24
C HIS A 95 -4.78 -8.87 -17.02
N SER A 96 -6.02 -9.33 -16.88
CA SER A 96 -6.56 -10.54 -17.52
C SER A 96 -5.65 -11.78 -17.37
N ARG A 97 -5.07 -11.96 -16.18
CA ARG A 97 -4.11 -13.06 -15.93
C ARG A 97 -4.18 -13.60 -14.50
N TRP A 98 -3.79 -14.84 -14.35
CA TRP A 98 -3.49 -15.45 -13.05
C TRP A 98 -2.14 -14.97 -12.53
N PHE A 99 -2.05 -14.76 -11.23
CA PHE A 99 -0.81 -14.48 -10.51
C PHE A 99 -0.78 -15.24 -9.19
N TRP A 100 0.41 -15.48 -8.68
CA TRP A 100 0.65 -16.01 -7.36
C TRP A 100 1.34 -14.96 -6.50
N GLY A 101 0.79 -14.68 -5.34
CA GLY A 101 1.33 -13.64 -4.47
C GLY A 101 0.39 -13.22 -3.35
N VAL A 102 0.50 -11.98 -2.98
CA VAL A 102 -0.35 -11.33 -1.98
C VAL A 102 -1.12 -10.16 -2.62
N ARG A 103 -2.13 -9.65 -1.91
CA ARG A 103 -2.74 -8.35 -2.20
C ARG A 103 -2.37 -7.35 -1.12
N LEU A 104 -2.00 -6.17 -1.53
CA LEU A 104 -1.87 -5.00 -0.67
C LEU A 104 -3.23 -4.31 -0.60
N HIS A 105 -3.86 -4.37 0.57
CA HIS A 105 -5.09 -3.64 0.88
C HIS A 105 -4.71 -2.31 1.53
N LEU A 106 -5.31 -1.24 1.05
CA LEU A 106 -5.02 0.11 1.51
C LEU A 106 -6.31 0.87 1.77
N ALA A 107 -6.44 1.42 2.97
CA ALA A 107 -7.35 2.52 3.26
C ALA A 107 -6.53 3.80 3.33
N CYS A 108 -6.85 4.79 2.50
CA CYS A 108 -6.12 6.06 2.45
C CYS A 108 -7.08 7.24 2.28
N ALA A 109 -6.62 8.43 2.65
CA ALA A 109 -7.31 9.66 2.31
C ALA A 109 -7.18 9.97 0.80
N PRO A 110 -7.99 10.90 0.24
CA PRO A 110 -7.96 11.27 -1.17
C PRO A 110 -6.62 11.81 -1.68
N ASP A 111 -5.80 12.38 -0.80
CA ASP A 111 -4.44 12.84 -1.12
C ASP A 111 -3.43 11.70 -1.22
N GLY A 112 -3.80 10.51 -0.80
CA GLY A 112 -2.98 9.30 -0.76
C GLY A 112 -2.38 8.99 0.62
N THR A 113 -2.66 9.81 1.65
CA THR A 113 -2.20 9.56 3.02
C THR A 113 -2.68 8.19 3.52
N PRO A 114 -1.79 7.22 3.80
CA PRO A 114 -2.19 5.91 4.29
C PRO A 114 -2.83 6.01 5.68
N ARG A 115 -4.02 5.44 5.86
CA ARG A 115 -4.70 5.36 7.16
C ARG A 115 -4.56 3.98 7.77
N ALA A 116 -4.68 2.93 6.97
CA ALA A 116 -4.37 1.57 7.37
C ALA A 116 -3.98 0.72 6.16
N VAL A 117 -3.18 -0.30 6.42
CA VAL A 117 -2.66 -1.23 5.41
C VAL A 117 -2.76 -2.66 5.90
N ALA A 118 -3.01 -3.59 4.98
CA ALA A 118 -2.89 -5.01 5.23
C ALA A 118 -2.30 -5.73 4.01
N LEU A 119 -1.52 -6.77 4.27
CA LEU A 119 -1.10 -7.74 3.28
C LEU A 119 -1.81 -9.04 3.56
N ALA A 120 -2.49 -9.58 2.56
CA ALA A 120 -3.16 -10.85 2.66
C ALA A 120 -2.83 -11.74 1.44
N SER A 121 -2.95 -13.05 1.61
CA SER A 121 -2.85 -13.99 0.49
C SER A 121 -3.81 -13.57 -0.63
N ALA A 122 -3.38 -13.71 -1.88
CA ALA A 122 -4.14 -13.18 -3.01
C ALA A 122 -5.50 -13.86 -3.21
N ASP A 123 -5.71 -15.05 -2.67
CA ASP A 123 -6.96 -15.82 -2.69
C ASP A 123 -7.94 -15.46 -1.55
N ARG A 124 -7.52 -14.64 -0.57
CA ARG A 124 -8.40 -14.19 0.51
C ARG A 124 -9.46 -13.22 -0.01
N PRO A 125 -10.73 -13.37 0.44
CA PRO A 125 -11.79 -12.44 0.06
C PRO A 125 -11.49 -11.01 0.49
N GLU A 126 -11.53 -10.06 -0.45
CA GLU A 126 -11.17 -8.65 -0.21
C GLU A 126 -12.00 -8.02 0.91
N ARG A 127 -13.29 -8.37 1.02
CA ARG A 127 -14.18 -7.85 2.06
C ARG A 127 -13.78 -8.28 3.46
N GLU A 128 -13.34 -9.52 3.65
CA GLU A 128 -12.87 -10.02 4.94
C GLU A 128 -11.60 -9.27 5.38
N VAL A 129 -10.66 -9.11 4.46
CA VAL A 129 -9.42 -8.37 4.75
C VAL A 129 -9.74 -6.90 5.05
N ALA A 130 -10.65 -6.29 4.31
CA ALA A 130 -11.08 -4.92 4.57
C ALA A 130 -11.70 -4.77 5.96
N LEU A 131 -12.58 -5.68 6.39
CA LEU A 131 -13.17 -5.63 7.71
C LEU A 131 -12.14 -5.79 8.85
N SER A 132 -11.06 -6.52 8.62
CA SER A 132 -9.95 -6.60 9.58
C SER A 132 -9.07 -5.36 9.59
N LEU A 133 -9.02 -4.62 8.48
CA LEU A 133 -8.24 -3.41 8.29
C LEU A 133 -8.91 -2.16 8.85
N LEU A 134 -10.21 -2.01 8.59
CA LEU A 134 -10.99 -0.79 8.84
C LEU A 134 -10.97 -0.30 10.29
N PRO A 135 -11.02 -1.16 11.35
CA PRO A 135 -10.92 -0.69 12.73
C PRO A 135 -9.67 0.14 13.04
N ARG A 136 -8.59 -0.05 12.27
CA ARG A 136 -7.35 0.74 12.41
C ARG A 136 -7.37 2.04 11.59
N ALA A 137 -8.25 2.14 10.59
CA ALA A 137 -8.36 3.28 9.69
C ALA A 137 -9.38 4.32 10.18
N LEU A 138 -10.44 3.85 10.82
CA LEU A 138 -11.62 4.63 11.18
C LEU A 138 -11.49 5.29 12.56
N ARG A 139 -12.09 6.47 12.68
CA ARG A 139 -12.26 7.23 13.93
C ARG A 139 -13.73 7.39 14.30
N GLY A 140 -14.64 7.08 13.36
CA GLY A 140 -16.07 7.26 13.43
C GLY A 140 -16.55 8.47 12.62
N GLY A 141 -17.59 8.26 11.82
CA GLY A 141 -18.17 9.28 10.95
C GLY A 141 -17.65 9.29 9.50
N GLU A 142 -16.63 8.49 9.19
CA GLU A 142 -16.04 8.51 7.84
C GLU A 142 -16.96 7.92 6.77
N THR A 143 -16.80 8.43 5.56
CA THR A 143 -17.36 7.85 4.34
C THR A 143 -16.28 7.09 3.58
N ILE A 144 -16.51 5.80 3.34
CA ILE A 144 -15.57 4.93 2.63
C ILE A 144 -16.03 4.78 1.18
N VAL A 145 -15.20 5.25 0.24
CA VAL A 145 -15.40 5.01 -1.20
C VAL A 145 -14.60 3.79 -1.63
N CYS A 146 -15.29 2.80 -2.20
CA CYS A 146 -14.68 1.55 -2.67
C CYS A 146 -15.28 1.11 -4.01
N ASP A 147 -14.80 0.00 -4.56
CA ASP A 147 -15.28 -0.56 -5.81
C ASP A 147 -16.55 -1.44 -5.65
N ARG A 148 -17.04 -1.98 -6.77
CA ARG A 148 -18.21 -2.88 -6.79
C ARG A 148 -17.97 -4.22 -6.10
N GLY A 149 -16.72 -4.66 -5.96
CA GLY A 149 -16.32 -5.89 -5.29
C GLY A 149 -16.69 -5.90 -3.81
N TYR A 150 -16.73 -4.73 -3.19
CA TYR A 150 -17.13 -4.55 -1.80
C TYR A 150 -18.66 -4.53 -1.58
N ALA A 151 -19.45 -4.76 -2.62
CA ALA A 151 -20.91 -4.81 -2.49
C ALA A 151 -21.37 -6.01 -1.65
N GLY A 152 -22.25 -5.76 -0.69
CA GLY A 152 -22.86 -6.78 0.17
C GLY A 152 -23.51 -6.14 1.39
N ARG A 153 -24.71 -6.64 1.76
CA ARG A 153 -25.44 -6.13 2.94
C ARG A 153 -24.62 -6.32 4.23
N GLU A 154 -24.04 -7.49 4.39
CA GLU A 154 -23.21 -7.84 5.57
C GLU A 154 -22.00 -6.92 5.71
N PHE A 155 -21.30 -6.64 4.59
CA PHE A 155 -20.18 -5.72 4.58
C PHE A 155 -20.62 -4.31 4.97
N ALA A 156 -21.69 -3.81 4.38
CA ALA A 156 -22.22 -2.48 4.69
C ALA A 156 -22.68 -2.36 6.16
N GLN A 157 -23.32 -3.40 6.71
CA GLN A 157 -23.72 -3.46 8.12
C GLN A 157 -22.52 -3.49 9.06
N ALA A 158 -21.48 -4.28 8.75
CA ALA A 158 -20.27 -4.34 9.54
C ALA A 158 -19.51 -3.00 9.55
N VAL A 159 -19.46 -2.30 8.42
CA VAL A 159 -18.87 -0.96 8.33
C VAL A 159 -19.72 0.06 9.10
N ALA A 160 -21.06 -0.02 9.03
CA ALA A 160 -21.93 0.85 9.81
C ALA A 160 -21.78 0.64 11.32
N ALA A 161 -21.55 -0.61 11.75
CA ALA A 161 -21.24 -0.92 13.16
C ALA A 161 -19.91 -0.31 13.64
N LEU A 162 -18.98 -0.02 12.72
CA LEU A 162 -17.75 0.73 13.00
C LEU A 162 -17.94 2.27 12.94
N GLY A 163 -19.19 2.74 12.79
CA GLY A 163 -19.52 4.16 12.72
C GLY A 163 -19.21 4.83 11.38
N ALA A 164 -19.05 4.07 10.30
CA ALA A 164 -18.72 4.59 8.98
C ALA A 164 -19.79 4.24 7.93
N THR A 165 -19.77 4.93 6.78
CA THR A 165 -20.70 4.73 5.67
C THR A 165 -19.94 4.27 4.43
N VAL A 166 -20.52 3.31 3.68
CA VAL A 166 -19.95 2.81 2.42
C VAL A 166 -20.60 3.49 1.23
N LEU A 167 -19.79 4.08 0.36
CA LEU A 167 -20.18 4.53 -0.98
C LEU A 167 -19.45 3.68 -2.03
N ARG A 168 -20.22 3.11 -2.94
CA ARG A 168 -19.72 2.33 -4.07
C ARG A 168 -20.58 2.54 -5.32
N PRO A 169 -20.05 2.29 -6.51
CA PRO A 169 -20.87 2.26 -7.72
C PRO A 169 -21.93 1.15 -7.64
N PRO A 170 -23.11 1.35 -8.24
CA PRO A 170 -24.16 0.33 -8.28
C PRO A 170 -23.70 -0.91 -9.06
N ARG A 171 -24.20 -2.08 -8.69
CA ARG A 171 -24.11 -3.30 -9.51
C ARG A 171 -25.05 -3.18 -10.71
N ARG A 172 -24.81 -4.01 -11.74
CA ARG A 172 -25.58 -3.97 -13.00
C ARG A 172 -27.11 -4.03 -12.82
N ALA A 173 -27.58 -4.70 -11.77
CA ALA A 173 -29.01 -4.84 -11.46
C ALA A 173 -29.53 -3.81 -10.43
N GLU A 174 -28.68 -2.93 -9.93
CA GLU A 174 -29.05 -1.90 -8.95
C GLU A 174 -29.33 -0.58 -9.69
N PRO A 175 -30.34 0.19 -9.24
CA PRO A 175 -30.57 1.53 -9.80
C PRO A 175 -29.38 2.45 -9.54
N GLU A 176 -29.08 3.29 -10.50
CA GLU A 176 -28.06 4.31 -10.35
C GLU A 176 -28.53 5.39 -9.37
N ARG A 177 -27.95 5.40 -8.18
CA ARG A 177 -28.29 6.35 -7.10
C ARG A 177 -26.98 6.90 -6.51
N GLY A 178 -26.99 8.19 -6.22
CA GLY A 178 -25.87 8.86 -5.55
C GLY A 178 -24.88 9.53 -6.51
N PRO A 179 -23.75 10.04 -5.97
CA PRO A 179 -22.79 10.78 -6.75
C PRO A 179 -21.99 9.90 -7.72
N HIS A 180 -21.48 10.51 -8.79
CA HIS A 180 -20.56 9.85 -9.70
C HIS A 180 -19.19 9.65 -9.04
N LEU A 181 -18.85 8.43 -8.66
CA LEU A 181 -17.67 8.10 -7.84
C LEU A 181 -16.39 7.87 -8.65
N ALA A 182 -16.44 7.80 -9.97
CA ALA A 182 -15.28 7.48 -10.80
C ALA A 182 -14.08 8.43 -10.57
N PRO A 183 -14.24 9.77 -10.53
CA PRO A 183 -13.11 10.70 -10.32
C PRO A 183 -12.46 10.51 -8.94
N ILE A 184 -13.26 10.18 -7.92
CA ILE A 184 -12.78 9.95 -6.56
C ILE A 184 -12.02 8.63 -6.48
N ARG A 185 -12.58 7.55 -7.06
CA ARG A 185 -11.94 6.23 -7.11
C ARG A 185 -10.64 6.25 -7.92
N GLN A 186 -10.56 7.02 -8.97
CA GLN A 186 -9.33 7.17 -9.76
C GLN A 186 -8.15 7.67 -8.90
N ARG A 187 -8.41 8.33 -7.78
CA ARG A 187 -7.35 8.77 -6.85
C ARG A 187 -6.61 7.59 -6.22
N ILE A 188 -7.31 6.53 -5.75
CA ILE A 188 -6.62 5.37 -5.17
C ILE A 188 -5.90 4.55 -6.25
N GLU A 189 -6.46 4.46 -7.46
CA GLU A 189 -5.78 3.86 -8.60
C GLU A 189 -4.45 4.59 -8.89
N SER A 190 -4.46 5.93 -8.83
CA SER A 190 -3.27 6.76 -8.95
C SER A 190 -2.28 6.58 -7.79
N VAL A 191 -2.74 6.31 -6.55
CA VAL A 191 -1.87 5.94 -5.42
C VAL A 191 -1.17 4.61 -5.70
N PHE A 192 -1.91 3.60 -6.16
CA PHE A 192 -1.31 2.32 -6.53
C PHE A 192 -0.36 2.43 -7.70
N PHE A 193 -0.67 3.24 -8.71
CA PHE A 193 0.26 3.54 -9.80
C PHE A 193 1.57 4.13 -9.25
N THR A 194 1.50 5.12 -8.36
CA THR A 194 2.66 5.70 -7.68
C THR A 194 3.49 4.61 -6.96
N CYS A 195 2.83 3.72 -6.21
CA CYS A 195 3.50 2.63 -5.52
C CYS A 195 4.17 1.63 -6.48
N LYS A 196 3.52 1.28 -7.58
CA LYS A 196 4.02 0.29 -8.56
C LYS A 196 5.14 0.85 -9.43
N ASP A 197 4.95 2.02 -10.00
CA ASP A 197 5.87 2.63 -10.94
C ASP A 197 7.02 3.34 -10.23
N LEU A 198 6.73 4.39 -9.46
CA LEU A 198 7.78 5.21 -8.85
C LEU A 198 8.45 4.52 -7.65
N LEU A 199 7.70 3.78 -6.84
CA LEU A 199 8.23 3.10 -5.65
C LEU A 199 8.55 1.61 -5.90
N SER A 200 8.37 1.11 -7.12
CA SER A 200 8.74 -0.25 -7.54
C SER A 200 8.09 -1.34 -6.67
N LEU A 201 6.79 -1.22 -6.34
CA LEU A 201 6.05 -2.16 -5.48
C LEU A 201 6.16 -3.60 -6.00
N GLU A 202 6.01 -3.81 -7.30
CA GLU A 202 6.06 -5.13 -7.94
C GLU A 202 7.48 -5.70 -8.04
N ARG A 203 8.52 -4.87 -7.93
CA ARG A 203 9.93 -5.27 -7.95
C ARG A 203 10.50 -5.39 -6.54
N HIS A 204 9.72 -5.96 -5.62
CA HIS A 204 10.12 -6.07 -4.21
C HIS A 204 11.32 -7.00 -3.99
N GLY A 205 11.53 -8.04 -4.81
CA GLY A 205 12.66 -8.96 -4.72
C GLY A 205 12.77 -9.72 -3.40
N ALA A 206 11.67 -9.86 -2.66
CA ALA A 206 11.63 -10.61 -1.41
C ALA A 206 11.54 -12.11 -1.68
N ARG A 207 12.14 -12.92 -0.80
CA ARG A 207 12.10 -14.38 -0.86
C ARG A 207 11.53 -15.02 0.41
N THR A 208 11.30 -14.25 1.46
CA THR A 208 10.73 -14.70 2.73
C THR A 208 9.58 -13.78 3.14
N PRO A 209 8.59 -14.26 3.94
CA PRO A 209 7.48 -13.44 4.44
C PRO A 209 7.93 -12.16 5.11
N ARG A 210 8.84 -12.26 6.07
CA ARG A 210 9.37 -11.11 6.81
C ARG A 210 10.02 -10.06 5.91
N ASN A 211 10.76 -10.50 4.89
CA ASN A 211 11.35 -9.58 3.92
C ASN A 211 10.31 -8.95 3.00
N LEU A 212 9.26 -9.67 2.63
CA LEU A 212 8.18 -9.13 1.84
C LEU A 212 7.48 -8.00 2.59
N LEU A 213 7.07 -8.24 3.84
CA LEU A 213 6.49 -7.24 4.72
C LEU A 213 7.37 -6.00 4.84
N ALA A 214 8.64 -6.18 5.21
CA ALA A 214 9.58 -5.07 5.36
C ALA A 214 9.78 -4.26 4.07
N ARG A 215 9.85 -4.93 2.91
CA ARG A 215 10.04 -4.26 1.62
C ARG A 215 8.80 -3.49 1.18
N ILE A 216 7.61 -3.99 1.47
CA ILE A 216 6.36 -3.27 1.19
C ILE A 216 6.21 -2.10 2.15
N ALA A 217 6.46 -2.31 3.46
CA ALA A 217 6.43 -1.24 4.46
C ALA A 217 7.36 -0.07 4.10
N VAL A 218 8.58 -0.33 3.60
CA VAL A 218 9.50 0.73 3.12
C VAL A 218 8.91 1.55 1.97
N ARG A 219 8.11 0.97 1.10
CA ARG A 219 7.46 1.70 0.00
C ARG A 219 6.33 2.58 0.50
N LEU A 220 5.54 2.05 1.42
CA LEU A 220 4.48 2.81 2.07
C LEU A 220 5.05 3.93 2.94
N LEU A 221 6.16 3.67 3.63
CA LEU A 221 6.90 4.71 4.36
C LEU A 221 7.39 5.82 3.42
N ALA A 222 7.92 5.45 2.24
CA ALA A 222 8.35 6.44 1.26
C ALA A 222 7.17 7.27 0.73
N LEU A 223 6.00 6.66 0.51
CA LEU A 223 4.78 7.36 0.15
C LEU A 223 4.34 8.34 1.25
N ALA A 224 4.19 7.86 2.49
CA ALA A 224 3.74 8.67 3.62
C ALA A 224 4.71 9.83 3.92
N ALA A 225 6.02 9.54 3.93
CA ALA A 225 7.06 10.55 4.14
C ALA A 225 7.07 11.61 3.01
N CYS A 226 6.86 11.20 1.76
CA CYS A 226 6.76 12.14 0.64
C CYS A 226 5.54 13.07 0.81
N ILE A 227 4.37 12.53 1.14
CA ILE A 227 3.16 13.34 1.33
C ILE A 227 3.35 14.33 2.49
N SER A 228 3.86 13.86 3.63
CA SER A 228 4.14 14.72 4.79
C SER A 228 5.14 15.82 4.46
N LEU A 229 6.27 15.50 3.81
CA LEU A 229 7.28 16.45 3.42
C LEU A 229 6.78 17.47 2.39
N ASN A 230 6.04 16.99 1.36
CA ASN A 230 5.45 17.86 0.36
C ASN A 230 4.44 18.84 0.97
N HIS A 231 3.67 18.38 1.95
CA HIS A 231 2.78 19.27 2.70
C HIS A 231 3.55 20.40 3.41
N GLN A 232 4.64 20.07 4.11
CA GLN A 232 5.49 21.05 4.80
C GLN A 232 6.15 22.03 3.81
N LEU A 233 6.45 21.59 2.60
CA LEU A 233 7.07 22.40 1.54
C LEU A 233 6.08 23.11 0.62
N GLY A 234 4.77 23.00 0.85
CA GLY A 234 3.72 23.57 -0.01
C GLY A 234 3.68 22.97 -1.43
N ARG A 235 4.11 21.72 -1.59
CA ARG A 235 4.14 21.01 -2.88
C ARG A 235 2.92 20.11 -3.05
N PRO A 236 2.60 19.69 -4.30
CA PRO A 236 1.57 18.66 -4.53
C PRO A 236 1.87 17.36 -3.76
N SER A 237 0.89 16.81 -3.06
CA SER A 237 1.06 15.74 -2.06
C SER A 237 1.92 14.56 -2.54
N ARG A 238 1.80 14.13 -3.79
CA ARG A 238 2.53 12.97 -4.33
C ARG A 238 3.55 13.32 -5.41
N ALA A 239 4.14 14.49 -5.34
CA ALA A 239 5.22 14.92 -6.25
C ALA A 239 6.53 14.16 -5.93
N ILE A 240 6.54 12.81 -6.06
CA ILE A 240 7.69 11.95 -5.76
C ILE A 240 8.83 12.17 -6.77
N VAL A 241 8.51 12.48 -8.02
CA VAL A 241 9.48 12.67 -9.10
C VAL A 241 10.50 13.76 -8.74
N ASP A 242 10.09 14.76 -7.96
CA ASP A 242 10.96 15.85 -7.53
C ASP A 242 12.12 15.40 -6.62
N TYR A 243 12.07 14.18 -6.10
CA TYR A 243 13.12 13.58 -5.27
C TYR A 243 13.98 12.56 -6.01
N THR A 244 13.63 12.23 -7.25
CA THR A 244 14.41 11.31 -8.09
C THR A 244 15.49 12.12 -8.81
N ALA A 245 16.75 11.80 -8.52
CA ALA A 245 17.90 12.39 -9.22
C ALA A 245 18.14 11.70 -10.56
#